data_8ca8b099c699e94894076a6755368b61
#
_entry.id   8ca8b099c699e94894076a6755368b61
#
_cell.length_a   1.000
_cell.length_b   1.000
_cell.length_c   1.000
_cell.angle_alpha   90.00
_cell.angle_beta   90.00
_cell.angle_gamma   90.00
#
_symmetry.space_group_name_H-M   'P 1'
#
loop_
_entity.id
_entity.type
_entity.pdbx_description
1 polymer ?
#
loop_
_entity_poly.entity_id
_entity_poly.type
_entity_poly.pdbx_seq_one_letter_code
_entity_poly.pdbx_strand_id
1 'polypeptide(L)'
;MATAFFMQGLDATIVNVALPSMAQSLQQNPLQMQSVIIAYLLTVAALIPVSGWIAERYGTRRIFAGAIVLFTIGSLLCGISDSLVFLVLSRILQGIGGALMVPVGRLVILRSYPREQLVKVMGFVTLPALLGPLVGPTLGGWLVQALSWHWIFLINIPIGIVGYYFAGKFTPNFQREEHQHFDLLGFVLFSGAMVAISMSLEGLADLHMGSVPVVLLLLVGCALLCIYWLRAISIEEPLFSPSLFKIRTFTVGILGNIFARLGNGALPFLIPLKLQVGLGYSPIKTGLTMIPLTLAAMAAKPIVQPILTRLGYRRTLVINTVLLGIMIMGLGFIGPSTPEVIILIQLAILGLINSLQFTSMNTLTLIDLKEDNAAGGNSMLAVVMQLSIGMGVASSAALLDGFSGSVSPDNTQIMHAFFATFLCVGGIAILAAFIFFQLHAGDGRVRARKKKTA
;
A
#
# COMPACT_ATOMS: atom_id res chain seq x y z
N MET A 1 3.83 19.86 -3.57
CA MET A 1 4.17 18.43 -3.38
C MET A 1 3.66 17.89 -2.05
N ALA A 2 3.93 18.52 -0.93
CA ALA A 2 3.41 18.11 0.38
C ALA A 2 1.90 17.89 0.39
N THR A 3 1.13 18.78 -0.22
CA THR A 3 -0.34 18.69 -0.38
C THR A 3 -0.76 17.42 -1.14
N ALA A 4 -0.07 17.09 -2.23
CA ALA A 4 -0.36 15.90 -3.02
C ALA A 4 -0.07 14.60 -2.25
N PHE A 5 1.03 14.58 -1.49
CA PHE A 5 1.38 13.43 -0.64
C PHE A 5 0.40 13.28 0.53
N PHE A 6 -0.06 14.40 1.09
CA PHE A 6 -1.12 14.41 2.10
C PHE A 6 -2.42 13.83 1.54
N MET A 7 -2.87 14.30 0.37
CA MET A 7 -4.09 13.80 -0.29
C MET A 7 -4.03 12.29 -0.50
N GLN A 8 -2.93 11.78 -1.05
CA GLN A 8 -2.77 10.35 -1.30
C GLN A 8 -2.72 9.54 0.01
N GLY A 9 -2.03 10.04 1.03
CA GLY A 9 -1.98 9.41 2.35
C GLY A 9 -3.32 9.41 3.06
N LEU A 10 -4.09 10.49 2.93
CA LEU A 10 -5.45 10.60 3.47
C LEU A 10 -6.39 9.62 2.76
N ASP A 11 -6.42 9.64 1.42
CA ASP A 11 -7.27 8.78 0.60
C ASP A 11 -7.03 7.28 0.88
N ALA A 12 -5.77 6.88 1.05
CA ALA A 12 -5.40 5.49 1.33
C ALA A 12 -5.98 4.94 2.65
N THR A 13 -6.39 5.79 3.58
CA THR A 13 -6.84 5.37 4.91
C THR A 13 -8.27 5.75 5.24
N ILE A 14 -8.74 6.89 4.74
CA ILE A 14 -10.09 7.41 5.01
C ILE A 14 -11.18 6.49 4.48
N VAL A 15 -10.95 5.85 3.34
CA VAL A 15 -11.88 4.93 2.66
C VAL A 15 -12.19 3.70 3.52
N ASN A 16 -11.19 3.17 4.24
CA ASN A 16 -11.35 1.91 4.99
C ASN A 16 -12.44 1.96 6.08
N VAL A 17 -12.62 3.12 6.71
CA VAL A 17 -13.66 3.32 7.74
C VAL A 17 -15.05 3.49 7.13
N ALA A 18 -15.12 3.91 5.87
CA ALA A 18 -16.37 4.17 5.16
C ALA A 18 -16.98 2.93 4.48
N LEU A 19 -16.22 1.84 4.32
CA LEU A 19 -16.64 0.66 3.56
C LEU A 19 -18.00 0.09 4.00
N PRO A 20 -18.29 -0.11 5.30
CA PRO A 20 -19.60 -0.62 5.71
C PRO A 20 -20.75 0.33 5.37
N SER A 21 -20.54 1.65 5.48
CA SER A 21 -21.55 2.64 5.13
C SER A 21 -21.78 2.72 3.62
N MET A 22 -20.72 2.57 2.81
CA MET A 22 -20.84 2.43 1.35
C MET A 22 -21.63 1.18 0.99
N ALA A 23 -21.32 0.03 1.59
CA ALA A 23 -22.01 -1.23 1.36
C ALA A 23 -23.51 -1.10 1.64
N GLN A 24 -23.88 -0.51 2.77
CA GLN A 24 -25.26 -0.27 3.12
C GLN A 24 -25.96 0.68 2.13
N SER A 25 -25.30 1.78 1.75
CA SER A 25 -25.86 2.78 0.82
C SER A 25 -26.05 2.21 -0.59
N LEU A 26 -25.09 1.42 -1.07
CA LEU A 26 -25.08 0.82 -2.41
C LEU A 26 -25.79 -0.55 -2.44
N GLN A 27 -26.38 -1.00 -1.33
CA GLN A 27 -27.07 -2.30 -1.18
C GLN A 27 -26.19 -3.49 -1.61
N GLN A 28 -24.93 -3.45 -1.20
CA GLN A 28 -23.93 -4.48 -1.51
C GLN A 28 -23.42 -5.16 -0.23
N ASN A 29 -22.80 -6.33 -0.39
CA ASN A 29 -22.12 -6.97 0.72
C ASN A 29 -20.88 -6.15 1.13
N PRO A 30 -20.62 -5.90 2.43
CA PRO A 30 -19.41 -5.21 2.89
C PRO A 30 -18.10 -5.80 2.35
N LEU A 31 -18.05 -7.11 2.09
CA LEU A 31 -16.89 -7.77 1.52
C LEU A 31 -16.61 -7.36 0.06
N GLN A 32 -17.66 -7.08 -0.73
CA GLN A 32 -17.51 -6.63 -2.11
C GLN A 32 -16.89 -5.23 -2.21
N MET A 33 -16.95 -4.44 -1.12
CA MET A 33 -16.31 -3.12 -1.08
C MET A 33 -14.78 -3.18 -1.12
N GLN A 34 -14.16 -4.34 -0.93
CA GLN A 34 -12.72 -4.52 -1.16
C GLN A 34 -12.28 -4.09 -2.55
N SER A 35 -13.13 -4.29 -3.59
CA SER A 35 -12.87 -3.89 -4.97
C SER A 35 -12.58 -2.39 -5.11
N VAL A 36 -13.18 -1.55 -4.27
CA VAL A 36 -12.94 -0.09 -4.22
C VAL A 36 -11.49 0.23 -3.82
N ILE A 37 -10.92 -0.55 -2.89
CA ILE A 37 -9.53 -0.43 -2.46
C ILE A 37 -8.60 -1.03 -3.50
N ILE A 38 -8.89 -2.25 -3.95
CA ILE A 38 -8.03 -3.03 -4.86
C ILE A 38 -7.90 -2.32 -6.21
N ALA A 39 -9.00 -1.80 -6.77
CA ALA A 39 -8.98 -1.07 -8.04
C ALA A 39 -8.00 0.11 -8.02
N TYR A 40 -7.99 0.88 -6.96
CA TYR A 40 -7.05 1.98 -6.77
C TYR A 40 -5.61 1.49 -6.64
N LEU A 41 -5.36 0.55 -5.72
CA LEU A 41 -4.01 0.02 -5.46
C LEU A 41 -3.41 -0.64 -6.69
N LEU A 42 -4.20 -1.43 -7.42
CA LEU A 42 -3.79 -2.11 -8.63
C LEU A 42 -3.45 -1.13 -9.75
N THR A 43 -4.29 -0.11 -9.95
CA THR A 43 -4.02 0.95 -10.94
C THR A 43 -2.74 1.71 -10.61
N VAL A 44 -2.55 2.06 -9.34
CA VAL A 44 -1.32 2.72 -8.88
C VAL A 44 -0.11 1.82 -9.13
N ALA A 45 -0.18 0.54 -8.76
CA ALA A 45 0.90 -0.42 -8.96
C ALA A 45 1.26 -0.59 -10.44
N ALA A 46 0.25 -0.72 -11.30
CA ALA A 46 0.43 -0.91 -12.73
C ALA A 46 1.11 0.29 -13.42
N LEU A 47 0.86 1.52 -12.94
CA LEU A 47 1.33 2.73 -13.61
C LEU A 47 2.57 3.39 -12.97
N ILE A 48 2.96 2.99 -11.75
CA ILE A 48 4.20 3.50 -11.13
C ILE A 48 5.42 3.35 -12.04
N PRO A 49 5.64 2.23 -12.76
CA PRO A 49 6.84 2.05 -13.57
C PRO A 49 7.00 3.05 -14.71
N VAL A 50 5.88 3.49 -15.28
CA VAL A 50 5.89 4.43 -16.41
C VAL A 50 5.92 5.91 -15.96
N SER A 51 5.67 6.17 -14.68
CA SER A 51 5.51 7.53 -14.14
C SER A 51 6.73 8.43 -14.35
N GLY A 52 7.93 7.88 -14.12
CA GLY A 52 9.18 8.62 -14.29
C GLY A 52 9.44 8.97 -15.75
N TRP A 53 9.28 8.01 -16.64
CA TRP A 53 9.47 8.20 -18.08
C TRP A 53 8.49 9.24 -18.66
N ILE A 54 7.20 9.15 -18.31
CA ILE A 54 6.19 10.13 -18.74
C ILE A 54 6.59 11.54 -18.25
N ALA A 55 7.03 11.66 -16.99
CA ALA A 55 7.43 12.94 -16.42
C ALA A 55 8.66 13.55 -17.09
N GLU A 56 9.64 12.72 -17.47
CA GLU A 56 10.85 13.18 -18.17
C GLU A 56 10.57 13.55 -19.62
N ARG A 57 9.67 12.82 -20.29
CA ARG A 57 9.30 13.07 -21.70
C ARG A 57 8.44 14.30 -21.87
N TYR A 58 7.41 14.49 -21.06
CA TYR A 58 6.39 15.55 -21.23
C TYR A 58 6.57 16.73 -20.27
N GLY A 59 7.56 16.65 -19.39
CA GLY A 59 7.88 17.71 -18.41
C GLY A 59 7.22 17.46 -17.04
N THR A 60 8.02 17.54 -16.01
CA THR A 60 7.60 17.21 -14.63
C THR A 60 6.46 18.10 -14.13
N ARG A 61 6.47 19.40 -14.45
CA ARG A 61 5.38 20.33 -14.05
C ARG A 61 4.03 19.92 -14.62
N ARG A 62 3.98 19.67 -15.95
CA ARG A 62 2.73 19.31 -16.64
C ARG A 62 2.17 18.02 -16.12
N ILE A 63 3.01 17.00 -15.97
CA ILE A 63 2.59 15.67 -15.52
C ILE A 63 2.16 15.72 -14.05
N PHE A 64 2.88 16.41 -13.18
CA PHE A 64 2.51 16.53 -11.77
C PHE A 64 1.19 17.31 -11.57
N ALA A 65 0.99 18.42 -12.28
CA ALA A 65 -0.26 19.17 -12.25
C ALA A 65 -1.42 18.35 -12.85
N GLY A 66 -1.21 17.67 -13.98
CA GLY A 66 -2.18 16.78 -14.60
C GLY A 66 -2.57 15.60 -13.70
N ALA A 67 -1.61 15.03 -12.95
CA ALA A 67 -1.87 13.99 -11.99
C ALA A 67 -2.79 14.44 -10.85
N ILE A 68 -2.59 15.66 -10.33
CA ILE A 68 -3.49 16.24 -9.32
C ILE A 68 -4.89 16.44 -9.89
N VAL A 69 -5.02 16.91 -11.13
CA VAL A 69 -6.32 17.10 -11.80
C VAL A 69 -7.03 15.75 -11.98
N LEU A 70 -6.35 14.74 -12.50
CA LEU A 70 -6.91 13.39 -12.67
C LEU A 70 -7.36 12.78 -11.34
N PHE A 71 -6.54 12.92 -10.30
CA PHE A 71 -6.90 12.45 -8.96
C PHE A 71 -8.13 13.18 -8.42
N THR A 72 -8.21 14.50 -8.61
CA THR A 72 -9.33 15.34 -8.14
C THR A 72 -10.62 15.02 -8.91
N ILE A 73 -10.55 14.83 -10.23
CA ILE A 73 -11.70 14.41 -11.05
C ILE A 73 -12.15 13.01 -10.62
N GLY A 74 -11.21 12.05 -10.44
CA GLY A 74 -11.54 10.72 -9.93
C GLY A 74 -12.22 10.79 -8.57
N SER A 75 -11.73 11.63 -7.65
CA SER A 75 -12.37 11.89 -6.36
C SER A 75 -13.79 12.48 -6.50
N LEU A 76 -13.99 13.43 -7.41
CA LEU A 76 -15.33 13.98 -7.68
C LEU A 76 -16.28 12.88 -8.15
N LEU A 77 -15.84 12.05 -9.11
CA LEU A 77 -16.65 10.95 -9.62
C LEU A 77 -16.95 9.89 -8.53
N CYS A 78 -15.98 9.58 -7.68
CA CYS A 78 -16.24 8.75 -6.50
C CYS A 78 -17.29 9.36 -5.56
N GLY A 79 -17.19 10.69 -5.36
CA GLY A 79 -18.09 11.42 -4.47
C GLY A 79 -19.52 11.61 -4.99
N ILE A 80 -19.80 11.29 -6.24
CA ILE A 80 -21.14 11.33 -6.84
C ILE A 80 -21.63 9.95 -7.29
N SER A 81 -20.91 8.88 -6.93
CA SER A 81 -21.23 7.53 -7.37
C SER A 81 -22.44 6.96 -6.60
N ASP A 82 -23.33 6.32 -7.35
CA ASP A 82 -24.55 5.66 -6.90
C ASP A 82 -24.54 4.13 -7.08
N SER A 83 -23.44 3.60 -7.65
CA SER A 83 -23.26 2.17 -7.86
C SER A 83 -21.82 1.72 -7.64
N LEU A 84 -21.65 0.45 -7.23
CA LEU A 84 -20.31 -0.12 -7.01
C LEU A 84 -19.46 -0.07 -8.27
N VAL A 85 -20.01 -0.40 -9.42
CA VAL A 85 -19.28 -0.41 -10.70
C VAL A 85 -18.76 0.98 -11.04
N PHE A 86 -19.61 2.01 -10.92
CA PHE A 86 -19.22 3.39 -11.20
C PHE A 86 -18.16 3.88 -10.19
N LEU A 87 -18.29 3.49 -8.92
CA LEU A 87 -17.29 3.81 -7.88
C LEU A 87 -15.94 3.17 -8.19
N VAL A 88 -15.92 1.88 -8.58
CA VAL A 88 -14.69 1.16 -8.96
C VAL A 88 -14.02 1.80 -10.18
N LEU A 89 -14.78 2.13 -11.23
CA LEU A 89 -14.24 2.83 -12.40
C LEU A 89 -13.68 4.21 -12.05
N SER A 90 -14.35 4.94 -11.15
CA SER A 90 -13.88 6.22 -10.64
C SER A 90 -12.58 6.07 -9.83
N ARG A 91 -12.45 4.98 -9.07
CA ARG A 91 -11.21 4.63 -8.33
C ARG A 91 -10.05 4.28 -9.26
N ILE A 92 -10.33 3.66 -10.41
CA ILE A 92 -9.31 3.44 -11.45
C ILE A 92 -8.80 4.79 -11.97
N LEU A 93 -9.70 5.71 -12.33
CA LEU A 93 -9.31 7.05 -12.79
C LEU A 93 -8.51 7.82 -11.74
N GLN A 94 -8.95 7.77 -10.47
CA GLN A 94 -8.23 8.36 -9.34
C GLN A 94 -6.85 7.73 -9.14
N GLY A 95 -6.75 6.40 -9.32
CA GLY A 95 -5.50 5.65 -9.26
C GLY A 95 -4.48 6.06 -10.33
N ILE A 96 -4.92 6.42 -11.54
CA ILE A 96 -4.04 6.96 -12.59
C ILE A 96 -3.37 8.25 -12.10
N GLY A 97 -4.14 9.16 -11.50
CA GLY A 97 -3.59 10.37 -10.86
C GLY A 97 -2.63 10.03 -9.73
N GLY A 98 -3.02 9.14 -8.82
CA GLY A 98 -2.22 8.72 -7.67
C GLY A 98 -0.87 8.11 -8.05
N ALA A 99 -0.85 7.30 -9.11
CA ALA A 99 0.37 6.65 -9.61
C ALA A 99 1.45 7.64 -10.06
N LEU A 100 1.05 8.81 -10.54
CA LEU A 100 1.95 9.84 -11.03
C LEU A 100 2.36 10.85 -9.94
N MET A 101 1.50 11.11 -8.96
CA MET A 101 1.71 12.18 -7.97
C MET A 101 2.98 11.99 -7.14
N VAL A 102 3.13 10.86 -6.47
CA VAL A 102 4.25 10.64 -5.54
C VAL A 102 5.59 10.43 -6.26
N PRO A 103 5.70 9.57 -7.28
CA PRO A 103 6.97 9.39 -7.98
C PRO A 103 7.46 10.67 -8.67
N VAL A 104 6.58 11.39 -9.37
CA VAL A 104 6.94 12.63 -10.06
C VAL A 104 7.27 13.73 -9.06
N GLY A 105 6.52 13.85 -7.95
CA GLY A 105 6.83 14.79 -6.88
C GLY A 105 8.22 14.54 -6.27
N ARG A 106 8.59 13.27 -6.03
CA ARG A 106 9.94 12.91 -5.57
C ARG A 106 11.02 13.24 -6.59
N LEU A 107 10.77 12.95 -7.87
CA LEU A 107 11.69 13.28 -8.96
C LEU A 107 12.00 14.77 -9.00
N VAL A 108 10.97 15.62 -8.88
CA VAL A 108 11.14 17.08 -8.86
C VAL A 108 11.98 17.51 -7.67
N ILE A 109 11.76 16.95 -6.47
CA ILE A 109 12.55 17.29 -5.27
C ILE A 109 14.02 16.90 -5.49
N LEU A 110 14.27 15.69 -5.98
CA LEU A 110 15.63 15.19 -6.22
C LEU A 110 16.42 16.05 -7.23
N ARG A 111 15.71 16.64 -8.21
CA ARG A 111 16.34 17.50 -9.23
C ARG A 111 16.40 18.99 -8.83
N SER A 112 15.60 19.42 -7.86
CA SER A 112 15.53 20.84 -7.45
C SER A 112 16.51 21.20 -6.36
N TYR A 113 16.98 20.22 -5.57
CA TYR A 113 17.79 20.49 -4.38
C TYR A 113 19.11 19.72 -4.41
N PRO A 114 20.21 20.32 -3.93
CA PRO A 114 21.50 19.65 -3.79
C PRO A 114 21.40 18.53 -2.74
N ARG A 115 22.29 17.54 -2.86
CA ARG A 115 22.28 16.30 -2.03
C ARG A 115 22.26 16.58 -0.52
N GLU A 116 22.95 17.63 -0.07
CA GLU A 116 23.06 18.05 1.32
C GLU A 116 21.73 18.50 1.93
N GLN A 117 20.83 19.06 1.10
CA GLN A 117 19.53 19.56 1.53
C GLN A 117 18.40 18.55 1.37
N LEU A 118 18.60 17.48 0.60
CA LEU A 118 17.56 16.50 0.29
C LEU A 118 16.93 15.87 1.54
N VAL A 119 17.75 15.55 2.55
CA VAL A 119 17.24 14.94 3.80
C VAL A 119 16.26 15.88 4.50
N LYS A 120 16.60 17.17 4.59
CA LYS A 120 15.75 18.20 5.21
C LYS A 120 14.46 18.42 4.43
N VAL A 121 14.56 18.55 3.11
CA VAL A 121 13.41 18.79 2.23
C VAL A 121 12.48 17.59 2.17
N MET A 122 13.03 16.38 2.03
CA MET A 122 12.25 15.15 2.07
C MET A 122 11.55 14.97 3.42
N GLY A 123 12.23 15.29 4.53
CA GLY A 123 11.61 15.28 5.86
C GLY A 123 10.39 16.20 5.92
N PHE A 124 10.52 17.43 5.44
CA PHE A 124 9.43 18.40 5.41
C PHE A 124 8.23 17.94 4.55
N VAL A 125 8.49 17.38 3.36
CA VAL A 125 7.44 16.92 2.45
C VAL A 125 6.78 15.61 2.95
N THR A 126 7.52 14.78 3.67
CA THR A 126 7.00 13.51 4.21
C THR A 126 6.09 13.74 5.43
N LEU A 127 6.27 14.81 6.20
CA LEU A 127 5.42 15.08 7.36
C LEU A 127 3.92 15.13 7.00
N PRO A 128 3.44 15.90 6.00
CA PRO A 128 2.04 15.87 5.59
C PRO A 128 1.58 14.50 5.09
N ALA A 129 2.46 13.75 4.40
CA ALA A 129 2.15 12.39 3.99
C ALA A 129 1.85 11.45 5.16
N LEU A 130 2.45 11.69 6.33
CA LEU A 130 2.20 10.94 7.57
C LEU A 130 0.96 11.41 8.31
N LEU A 131 0.61 12.70 8.18
CA LEU A 131 -0.61 13.24 8.78
C LEU A 131 -1.86 12.67 8.11
N GLY A 132 -1.81 12.36 6.81
CA GLY A 132 -2.93 11.73 6.09
C GLY A 132 -3.43 10.45 6.78
N PRO A 133 -2.59 9.42 6.94
CA PRO A 133 -2.96 8.20 7.64
C PRO A 133 -3.34 8.38 9.12
N LEU A 134 -2.80 9.40 9.79
CA LEU A 134 -3.15 9.71 11.18
C LEU A 134 -4.59 10.25 11.28
N VAL A 135 -4.92 11.21 10.43
CA VAL A 135 -6.20 11.92 10.48
C VAL A 135 -7.30 11.15 9.73
N GLY A 136 -6.91 10.35 8.72
CA GLY A 136 -7.83 9.67 7.80
C GLY A 136 -8.95 8.89 8.48
N PRO A 137 -8.66 7.92 9.37
CA PRO A 137 -9.70 7.12 10.00
C PRO A 137 -10.67 7.95 10.85
N THR A 138 -10.14 8.92 11.61
CA THR A 138 -10.97 9.77 12.48
C THR A 138 -11.82 10.75 11.67
N LEU A 139 -11.21 11.42 10.68
CA LEU A 139 -11.91 12.34 9.80
C LEU A 139 -12.93 11.60 8.94
N GLY A 140 -12.57 10.40 8.45
CA GLY A 140 -13.47 9.54 7.69
C GLY A 140 -14.67 9.11 8.51
N GLY A 141 -14.45 8.65 9.73
CA GLY A 141 -15.54 8.28 10.64
C GLY A 141 -16.48 9.45 10.93
N TRP A 142 -15.93 10.65 11.15
CA TRP A 142 -16.73 11.86 11.35
C TRP A 142 -17.54 12.25 10.12
N LEU A 143 -16.92 12.30 8.94
CA LEU A 143 -17.58 12.66 7.67
C LEU A 143 -18.71 11.67 7.34
N VAL A 144 -18.47 10.37 7.51
CA VAL A 144 -19.46 9.31 7.26
C VAL A 144 -20.66 9.45 8.17
N GLN A 145 -20.45 9.75 9.44
CA GLN A 145 -21.54 9.81 10.41
C GLN A 145 -22.27 11.16 10.41
N ALA A 146 -21.56 12.29 10.24
CA ALA A 146 -22.13 13.63 10.28
C ALA A 146 -22.80 14.06 8.96
N LEU A 147 -22.29 13.53 7.84
CA LEU A 147 -22.74 13.90 6.49
C LEU A 147 -23.13 12.64 5.69
N SER A 148 -22.18 12.11 4.92
CA SER A 148 -22.30 10.86 4.18
C SER A 148 -20.92 10.36 3.76
N TRP A 149 -20.81 9.08 3.36
CA TRP A 149 -19.56 8.51 2.88
C TRP A 149 -19.00 9.21 1.62
N HIS A 150 -19.82 9.86 0.80
CA HIS A 150 -19.40 10.60 -0.38
C HIS A 150 -18.39 11.72 -0.04
N TRP A 151 -18.54 12.32 1.13
CA TRP A 151 -17.68 13.43 1.56
C TRP A 151 -16.22 13.03 1.81
N ILE A 152 -15.92 11.75 2.03
CA ILE A 152 -14.52 11.30 2.14
C ILE A 152 -13.75 11.50 0.83
N PHE A 153 -14.46 11.48 -0.30
CA PHE A 153 -13.90 11.78 -1.62
C PHE A 153 -13.97 13.28 -1.94
N LEU A 154 -15.11 13.92 -1.67
CA LEU A 154 -15.34 15.33 -1.98
C LEU A 154 -14.36 16.26 -1.26
N ILE A 155 -13.85 15.89 -0.09
CA ILE A 155 -12.84 16.65 0.65
C ILE A 155 -11.53 16.83 -0.14
N ASN A 156 -11.22 15.94 -1.08
CA ASN A 156 -10.06 16.04 -1.94
C ASN A 156 -10.17 17.17 -2.98
N ILE A 157 -11.38 17.63 -3.29
CA ILE A 157 -11.61 18.64 -4.33
C ILE A 157 -10.97 19.98 -3.96
N PRO A 158 -11.31 20.62 -2.81
CA PRO A 158 -10.67 21.87 -2.42
C PRO A 158 -9.16 21.73 -2.27
N ILE A 159 -8.68 20.60 -1.73
CA ILE A 159 -7.25 20.34 -1.58
C ILE A 159 -6.59 20.19 -2.95
N GLY A 160 -7.24 19.52 -3.91
CA GLY A 160 -6.76 19.34 -5.28
C GLY A 160 -6.70 20.65 -6.06
N ILE A 161 -7.70 21.53 -5.93
CA ILE A 161 -7.71 22.85 -6.58
C ILE A 161 -6.51 23.68 -6.07
N VAL A 162 -6.32 23.75 -4.76
CA VAL A 162 -5.18 24.42 -4.14
C VAL A 162 -3.87 23.78 -4.59
N GLY A 163 -3.79 22.45 -4.57
CA GLY A 163 -2.63 21.68 -5.02
C GLY A 163 -2.27 21.94 -6.48
N TYR A 164 -3.25 21.98 -7.38
CA TYR A 164 -3.06 22.31 -8.80
C TYR A 164 -2.51 23.72 -9.01
N TYR A 165 -3.10 24.71 -8.33
CA TYR A 165 -2.63 26.10 -8.41
C TYR A 165 -1.15 26.22 -8.00
N PHE A 166 -0.79 25.65 -6.85
CA PHE A 166 0.60 25.67 -6.37
C PHE A 166 1.54 24.84 -7.25
N ALA A 167 1.09 23.70 -7.76
CA ALA A 167 1.88 22.89 -8.67
C ALA A 167 2.19 23.63 -9.97
N GLY A 168 1.22 24.27 -10.58
CA GLY A 168 1.40 25.03 -11.81
C GLY A 168 2.33 26.23 -11.64
N LYS A 169 2.29 26.91 -10.48
CA LYS A 169 3.06 28.14 -10.22
C LYS A 169 4.49 27.87 -9.73
N PHE A 170 4.69 26.89 -8.84
CA PHE A 170 5.95 26.74 -8.11
C PHE A 170 6.75 25.47 -8.48
N THR A 171 6.19 24.55 -9.26
CA THR A 171 6.95 23.36 -9.66
C THR A 171 7.86 23.69 -10.83
N PRO A 172 9.19 23.47 -10.71
CA PRO A 172 10.09 23.60 -11.85
C PRO A 172 9.76 22.55 -12.91
N ASN A 173 10.00 22.89 -14.17
CA ASN A 173 9.80 21.97 -15.28
C ASN A 173 11.13 21.34 -15.69
N PHE A 174 11.29 20.07 -15.41
CA PHE A 174 12.42 19.27 -15.88
C PHE A 174 11.93 18.39 -17.01
N GLN A 175 12.56 18.50 -18.15
CA GLN A 175 12.30 17.70 -19.34
C GLN A 175 13.65 17.28 -19.90
N ARG A 176 13.79 16.03 -20.32
CA ARG A 176 14.97 15.54 -21.03
C ARG A 176 14.77 15.71 -22.53
N GLU A 177 15.80 16.20 -23.22
CA GLU A 177 15.82 16.31 -24.68
C GLU A 177 16.14 14.97 -25.34
N GLU A 178 16.96 14.14 -24.72
CA GLU A 178 17.26 12.79 -25.20
C GLU A 178 16.19 11.80 -24.75
N HIS A 179 15.62 11.11 -25.73
CA HIS A 179 14.60 10.10 -25.52
C HIS A 179 15.22 8.79 -25.04
N GLN A 180 15.12 8.47 -23.77
CA GLN A 180 15.38 7.11 -23.30
C GLN A 180 14.32 6.17 -23.89
N HIS A 181 14.77 5.03 -24.43
CA HIS A 181 13.87 3.98 -24.86
C HIS A 181 13.12 3.43 -23.63
N PHE A 182 11.79 3.48 -23.71
CA PHE A 182 10.93 2.86 -22.69
C PHE A 182 10.50 1.49 -23.17
N ASP A 183 10.67 0.49 -22.33
CA ASP A 183 10.20 -0.87 -22.62
C ASP A 183 8.67 -0.97 -22.50
N LEU A 184 7.97 -0.43 -23.53
CA LEU A 184 6.51 -0.42 -23.56
C LEU A 184 5.94 -1.85 -23.55
N LEU A 185 6.55 -2.78 -24.25
CA LEU A 185 6.08 -4.17 -24.28
C LEU A 185 6.28 -4.84 -22.92
N GLY A 186 7.45 -4.64 -22.29
CA GLY A 186 7.69 -5.12 -20.93
C GLY A 186 6.73 -4.51 -19.92
N PHE A 187 6.40 -3.23 -20.08
CA PHE A 187 5.38 -2.56 -19.25
C PHE A 187 3.99 -3.19 -19.41
N VAL A 188 3.53 -3.42 -20.64
CA VAL A 188 2.22 -4.05 -20.92
C VAL A 188 2.18 -5.48 -20.39
N LEU A 189 3.23 -6.28 -20.61
CA LEU A 189 3.32 -7.65 -20.09
C LEU A 189 3.31 -7.69 -18.57
N PHE A 190 4.12 -6.87 -17.93
CA PHE A 190 4.21 -6.83 -16.45
C PHE A 190 2.93 -6.32 -15.82
N SER A 191 2.40 -5.18 -16.30
CA SER A 191 1.16 -4.61 -15.76
C SER A 191 -0.05 -5.52 -16.03
N GLY A 192 -0.13 -6.11 -17.22
CA GLY A 192 -1.16 -7.10 -17.57
C GLY A 192 -1.10 -8.36 -16.69
N ALA A 193 0.11 -8.84 -16.38
CA ALA A 193 0.31 -9.96 -15.45
C ALA A 193 -0.22 -9.60 -14.05
N MET A 194 0.12 -8.42 -13.58
CA MET A 194 -0.30 -7.96 -12.25
C MET A 194 -1.82 -7.80 -12.14
N VAL A 195 -2.45 -7.24 -13.18
CA VAL A 195 -3.91 -7.11 -13.26
C VAL A 195 -4.58 -8.49 -13.26
N ALA A 196 -4.11 -9.40 -14.12
CA ALA A 196 -4.68 -10.74 -14.23
C ALA A 196 -4.56 -11.55 -12.92
N ILE A 197 -3.40 -11.51 -12.24
CA ILE A 197 -3.19 -12.16 -10.94
C ILE A 197 -4.10 -11.55 -9.87
N SER A 198 -4.18 -10.22 -9.80
CA SER A 198 -5.04 -9.55 -8.80
C SER A 198 -6.52 -9.83 -9.01
N MET A 199 -7.00 -9.80 -10.26
CA MET A 199 -8.39 -10.16 -10.58
C MET A 199 -8.69 -11.63 -10.29
N SER A 200 -7.72 -12.53 -10.48
CA SER A 200 -7.87 -13.93 -10.08
C SER A 200 -8.06 -14.07 -8.57
N LEU A 201 -7.26 -13.36 -7.78
CA LEU A 201 -7.39 -13.40 -6.32
C LEU A 201 -8.69 -12.77 -5.81
N GLU A 202 -9.17 -11.71 -6.47
CA GLU A 202 -10.45 -11.09 -6.18
C GLU A 202 -11.61 -12.04 -6.55
N GLY A 203 -11.52 -12.71 -7.70
CA GLY A 203 -12.50 -13.71 -8.12
C GLY A 203 -12.57 -14.95 -7.23
N LEU A 204 -11.48 -15.29 -6.51
CA LEU A 204 -11.51 -16.32 -5.46
C LEU A 204 -12.37 -15.89 -4.25
N ALA A 205 -12.44 -14.58 -3.99
CA ALA A 205 -13.25 -14.02 -2.92
C ALA A 205 -14.73 -13.92 -3.32
N ASP A 206 -15.04 -13.85 -4.61
CA ASP A 206 -16.40 -13.82 -5.13
C ASP A 206 -16.84 -15.25 -5.51
N LEU A 207 -17.51 -15.94 -4.58
CA LEU A 207 -18.02 -17.31 -4.78
C LEU A 207 -18.97 -17.44 -5.97
N HIS A 208 -19.41 -16.34 -6.59
CA HIS A 208 -20.26 -16.34 -7.78
C HIS A 208 -19.45 -16.47 -9.08
N MET A 209 -18.14 -16.22 -9.06
CA MET A 209 -17.28 -16.54 -10.20
C MET A 209 -16.93 -18.03 -10.16
N GLY A 210 -17.29 -18.76 -11.22
CA GLY A 210 -16.90 -20.16 -11.37
C GLY A 210 -15.38 -20.31 -11.26
N SER A 211 -14.91 -21.45 -10.75
CA SER A 211 -13.47 -21.75 -10.57
C SER A 211 -12.65 -21.64 -11.88
N VAL A 212 -13.27 -21.86 -13.03
CA VAL A 212 -12.59 -21.87 -14.34
C VAL A 212 -12.05 -20.48 -14.73
N PRO A 213 -12.84 -19.37 -14.73
CA PRO A 213 -12.31 -18.04 -15.02
C PRO A 213 -11.18 -17.61 -14.08
N VAL A 214 -11.30 -17.93 -12.80
CA VAL A 214 -10.30 -17.60 -11.78
C VAL A 214 -8.97 -18.28 -12.09
N VAL A 215 -8.99 -19.59 -12.38
CA VAL A 215 -7.79 -20.34 -12.74
C VAL A 215 -7.21 -19.85 -14.06
N LEU A 216 -8.04 -19.56 -15.06
CA LEU A 216 -7.58 -19.02 -16.35
C LEU A 216 -6.88 -17.67 -16.16
N LEU A 217 -7.43 -16.75 -15.37
CA LEU A 217 -6.79 -15.45 -15.09
C LEU A 217 -5.44 -15.63 -14.39
N LEU A 218 -5.34 -16.59 -13.46
CA LEU A 218 -4.07 -16.89 -12.79
C LEU A 218 -3.04 -17.42 -13.79
N LEU A 219 -3.44 -18.38 -14.64
CA LEU A 219 -2.56 -18.95 -15.67
C LEU A 219 -2.10 -17.90 -16.68
N VAL A 220 -3.01 -17.03 -17.14
CA VAL A 220 -2.67 -15.90 -18.03
C VAL A 220 -1.70 -14.96 -17.35
N GLY A 221 -1.94 -14.59 -16.09
CA GLY A 221 -1.05 -13.71 -15.34
C GLY A 221 0.35 -14.31 -15.16
N CYS A 222 0.43 -15.59 -14.79
CA CYS A 222 1.70 -16.31 -14.69
C CYS A 222 2.42 -16.41 -16.05
N ALA A 223 1.69 -16.70 -17.14
CA ALA A 223 2.25 -16.75 -18.49
C ALA A 223 2.82 -15.39 -18.91
N LEU A 224 2.08 -14.30 -18.71
CA LEU A 224 2.54 -12.95 -19.01
C LEU A 224 3.80 -12.59 -18.22
N LEU A 225 3.87 -12.98 -16.93
CA LEU A 225 5.04 -12.76 -16.09
C LEU A 225 6.25 -13.57 -16.57
N CYS A 226 6.05 -14.81 -16.99
CA CYS A 226 7.10 -15.64 -17.59
C CYS A 226 7.60 -15.04 -18.90
N ILE A 227 6.71 -14.60 -19.79
CA ILE A 227 7.07 -13.94 -21.05
C ILE A 227 7.86 -12.65 -20.77
N TYR A 228 7.38 -11.84 -19.82
CA TYR A 228 8.10 -10.65 -19.38
C TYR A 228 9.51 -10.99 -18.90
N TRP A 229 9.67 -12.02 -18.04
CA TRP A 229 10.96 -12.42 -17.49
C TRP A 229 11.93 -12.89 -18.57
N LEU A 230 11.47 -13.76 -19.50
CA LEU A 230 12.29 -14.22 -20.63
C LEU A 230 12.76 -13.06 -21.52
N ARG A 231 11.86 -12.12 -21.78
CA ARG A 231 12.20 -10.91 -22.53
C ARG A 231 13.20 -10.04 -21.79
N ALA A 232 12.99 -9.80 -20.48
CA ALA A 232 13.83 -8.94 -19.65
C ALA A 232 15.29 -9.43 -19.53
N ILE A 233 15.53 -10.73 -19.70
CA ILE A 233 16.88 -11.30 -19.78
C ILE A 233 17.56 -11.00 -21.12
N SER A 234 16.77 -10.80 -22.19
CA SER A 234 17.24 -10.73 -23.57
C SER A 234 17.47 -9.30 -24.09
N ILE A 235 17.00 -8.27 -23.36
CA ILE A 235 17.11 -6.86 -23.76
C ILE A 235 18.04 -6.08 -22.83
N GLU A 236 18.68 -5.04 -23.36
CA GLU A 236 19.67 -4.24 -22.61
C GLU A 236 19.02 -3.37 -21.53
N GLU A 237 17.86 -2.76 -21.83
CA GLU A 237 17.15 -1.86 -20.92
C GLU A 237 15.73 -2.36 -20.61
N PRO A 238 15.56 -3.43 -19.81
CA PRO A 238 14.23 -3.89 -19.41
C PRO A 238 13.62 -2.95 -18.39
N LEU A 239 12.27 -2.94 -18.31
CA LEU A 239 11.51 -2.17 -17.32
C LEU A 239 12.03 -2.39 -15.88
N PHE A 240 12.28 -3.65 -15.52
CA PHE A 240 12.97 -4.05 -14.28
C PHE A 240 14.07 -5.05 -14.62
N SER A 241 15.29 -4.68 -14.30
CA SER A 241 16.46 -5.53 -14.60
C SER A 241 16.46 -6.79 -13.73
N PRO A 242 16.50 -8.00 -14.34
CA PRO A 242 16.66 -9.26 -13.61
C PRO A 242 17.95 -9.33 -12.77
N SER A 243 18.95 -8.49 -13.08
CA SER A 243 20.20 -8.40 -12.33
C SER A 243 20.01 -7.94 -10.89
N LEU A 244 18.91 -7.23 -10.59
CA LEU A 244 18.54 -6.81 -9.23
C LEU A 244 18.35 -8.03 -8.32
N PHE A 245 17.83 -9.12 -8.83
CA PHE A 245 17.62 -10.36 -8.06
C PHE A 245 18.89 -11.14 -7.75
N LYS A 246 20.04 -10.76 -8.34
CA LYS A 246 21.36 -11.28 -7.92
C LYS A 246 21.82 -10.67 -6.59
N ILE A 247 21.21 -9.55 -6.19
CA ILE A 247 21.52 -8.89 -4.90
C ILE A 247 20.65 -9.52 -3.83
N ARG A 248 21.27 -10.23 -2.89
CA ARG A 248 20.58 -11.02 -1.87
C ARG A 248 19.61 -10.19 -1.01
N THR A 249 20.05 -9.02 -0.52
CA THR A 249 19.23 -8.14 0.31
C THR A 249 18.01 -7.63 -0.46
N PHE A 250 18.15 -7.38 -1.76
CA PHE A 250 17.05 -7.02 -2.64
C PHE A 250 16.06 -8.17 -2.79
N THR A 251 16.53 -9.37 -3.14
CA THR A 251 15.66 -10.55 -3.34
C THR A 251 14.91 -10.93 -2.08
N VAL A 252 15.62 -11.06 -0.95
CA VAL A 252 15.00 -11.36 0.34
C VAL A 252 14.06 -10.24 0.78
N GLY A 253 14.44 -8.98 0.52
CA GLY A 253 13.62 -7.82 0.81
C GLY A 253 12.33 -7.78 -0.01
N ILE A 254 12.37 -8.05 -1.31
CA ILE A 254 11.19 -8.13 -2.19
C ILE A 254 10.27 -9.28 -1.76
N LEU A 255 10.81 -10.50 -1.61
CA LEU A 255 10.03 -11.64 -1.16
C LEU A 255 9.43 -11.41 0.23
N GLY A 256 10.22 -10.86 1.15
CA GLY A 256 9.74 -10.48 2.48
C GLY A 256 8.61 -9.44 2.43
N ASN A 257 8.72 -8.44 1.54
CA ASN A 257 7.63 -7.47 1.32
C ASN A 257 6.35 -8.15 0.80
N ILE A 258 6.45 -9.10 -0.15
CA ILE A 258 5.28 -9.82 -0.66
C ILE A 258 4.59 -10.58 0.47
N PHE A 259 5.29 -11.48 1.13
CA PHE A 259 4.67 -12.41 2.07
C PHE A 259 4.30 -11.76 3.41
N ALA A 260 5.12 -10.86 3.96
CA ALA A 260 4.77 -10.17 5.19
C ALA A 260 3.59 -9.19 4.99
N ARG A 261 3.44 -8.62 3.77
CA ARG A 261 2.31 -7.73 3.46
C ARG A 261 1.05 -8.47 3.09
N LEU A 262 1.09 -9.72 2.65
CA LEU A 262 -0.12 -10.54 2.53
C LEU A 262 -0.86 -10.60 3.88
N GLY A 263 -0.12 -10.74 4.98
CA GLY A 263 -0.72 -10.68 6.32
C GLY A 263 -1.06 -9.24 6.76
N ASN A 264 -0.07 -8.37 6.77
CA ASN A 264 -0.21 -7.01 7.31
C ASN A 264 -1.06 -6.07 6.43
N GLY A 265 -1.05 -6.26 5.11
CA GLY A 265 -1.84 -5.48 4.15
C GLY A 265 -3.35 -5.65 4.30
N ALA A 266 -3.79 -6.74 4.93
CA ALA A 266 -5.19 -6.99 5.26
C ALA A 266 -5.73 -6.08 6.39
N LEU A 267 -4.87 -5.60 7.29
CA LEU A 267 -5.27 -4.90 8.51
C LEU A 267 -6.07 -3.61 8.27
N PRO A 268 -5.71 -2.74 7.31
CA PRO A 268 -6.50 -1.54 7.02
C PRO A 268 -7.95 -1.83 6.62
N PHE A 269 -8.21 -3.00 6.05
CA PHE A 269 -9.54 -3.49 5.69
C PHE A 269 -10.21 -4.22 6.88
N LEU A 270 -9.52 -5.20 7.47
CA LEU A 270 -10.11 -6.08 8.49
C LEU A 270 -10.41 -5.38 9.82
N ILE A 271 -9.54 -4.45 10.28
CA ILE A 271 -9.73 -3.82 11.59
C ILE A 271 -11.00 -2.95 11.61
N PRO A 272 -11.21 -1.99 10.68
CA PRO A 272 -12.45 -1.21 10.66
C PRO A 272 -13.68 -2.07 10.46
N LEU A 273 -13.60 -3.10 9.62
CA LEU A 273 -14.71 -4.00 9.35
C LEU A 273 -15.11 -4.79 10.62
N LYS A 274 -14.12 -5.32 11.36
CA LYS A 274 -14.38 -6.02 12.63
C LYS A 274 -14.98 -5.09 13.69
N LEU A 275 -14.45 -3.86 13.82
CA LEU A 275 -14.96 -2.90 14.79
C LEU A 275 -16.41 -2.48 14.48
N GLN A 276 -16.75 -2.28 13.21
CA GLN A 276 -18.10 -1.85 12.83
C GLN A 276 -19.08 -3.01 12.71
N VAL A 277 -18.74 -4.07 11.94
CA VAL A 277 -19.67 -5.19 11.69
C VAL A 277 -19.65 -6.19 12.85
N GLY A 278 -18.48 -6.49 13.40
CA GLY A 278 -18.34 -7.46 14.49
C GLY A 278 -18.74 -6.91 15.88
N LEU A 279 -18.27 -5.70 16.21
CA LEU A 279 -18.48 -5.10 17.53
C LEU A 279 -19.56 -3.99 17.54
N GLY A 280 -20.16 -3.65 16.40
CA GLY A 280 -21.20 -2.64 16.30
C GLY A 280 -20.74 -1.20 16.60
N TYR A 281 -19.45 -0.91 16.43
CA TYR A 281 -18.93 0.45 16.65
C TYR A 281 -19.43 1.40 15.55
N SER A 282 -19.75 2.62 15.94
CA SER A 282 -20.02 3.67 14.96
C SER A 282 -18.76 4.02 14.16
N PRO A 283 -18.89 4.59 12.96
CA PRO A 283 -17.74 5.04 12.17
C PRO A 283 -16.82 5.99 12.92
N ILE A 284 -17.35 6.95 13.69
CA ILE A 284 -16.55 7.84 14.53
C ILE A 284 -15.79 7.05 15.59
N LYS A 285 -16.46 6.17 16.32
CA LYS A 285 -15.81 5.35 17.36
C LYS A 285 -14.72 4.47 16.77
N THR A 286 -14.95 3.90 15.60
CA THR A 286 -13.93 3.13 14.85
C THR A 286 -12.71 3.98 14.53
N GLY A 287 -12.90 5.18 13.99
CA GLY A 287 -11.81 6.09 13.66
C GLY A 287 -10.99 6.49 14.89
N LEU A 288 -11.65 6.82 16.01
CA LEU A 288 -11.00 7.17 17.27
C LEU A 288 -10.21 5.99 17.85
N THR A 289 -10.77 4.78 17.77
CA THR A 289 -10.12 3.55 18.24
C THR A 289 -8.83 3.24 17.45
N MET A 290 -8.72 3.69 16.20
CA MET A 290 -7.52 3.49 15.36
C MET A 290 -6.40 4.53 15.61
N ILE A 291 -6.66 5.61 16.34
CA ILE A 291 -5.64 6.65 16.65
C ILE A 291 -4.37 6.06 17.29
N PRO A 292 -4.45 5.21 18.32
CA PRO A 292 -3.27 4.64 18.96
C PRO A 292 -2.38 3.85 18.01
N LEU A 293 -2.96 3.12 17.05
CA LEU A 293 -2.21 2.41 16.01
C LEU A 293 -1.29 3.36 15.23
N THR A 294 -1.84 4.48 14.78
CA THR A 294 -1.11 5.41 13.92
C THR A 294 -0.11 6.26 14.71
N LEU A 295 -0.50 6.75 15.90
CA LEU A 295 0.40 7.50 16.78
C LEU A 295 1.60 6.65 17.20
N ALA A 296 1.37 5.39 17.59
CA ALA A 296 2.44 4.47 17.95
C ALA A 296 3.36 4.15 16.76
N ALA A 297 2.80 3.99 15.55
CA ALA A 297 3.60 3.81 14.33
C ALA A 297 4.49 5.02 14.04
N MET A 298 4.02 6.24 14.29
CA MET A 298 4.83 7.46 14.16
C MET A 298 5.90 7.54 15.24
N ALA A 299 5.55 7.26 16.49
CA ALA A 299 6.46 7.28 17.63
C ALA A 299 7.57 6.23 17.53
N ALA A 300 7.34 5.14 16.79
CA ALA A 300 8.34 4.10 16.57
C ALA A 300 9.50 4.54 15.65
N LYS A 301 9.31 5.52 14.75
CA LYS A 301 10.30 5.89 13.73
C LYS A 301 11.70 6.21 14.25
N PRO A 302 11.88 7.04 15.29
CA PRO A 302 13.21 7.32 15.84
C PRO A 302 13.86 6.10 16.49
N ILE A 303 13.08 5.09 16.90
CA ILE A 303 13.57 3.90 17.59
C ILE A 303 14.07 2.84 16.61
N VAL A 304 13.62 2.86 15.35
CA VAL A 304 13.96 1.87 14.32
C VAL A 304 15.47 1.79 14.09
N GLN A 305 16.12 2.94 13.87
CA GLN A 305 17.54 2.97 13.56
C GLN A 305 18.43 2.42 14.71
N PRO A 306 18.23 2.82 15.98
CA PRO A 306 18.93 2.19 17.12
C PRO A 306 18.73 0.67 17.22
N ILE A 307 17.53 0.16 16.95
CA ILE A 307 17.27 -1.28 16.97
C ILE A 307 18.05 -1.97 15.85
N LEU A 308 18.01 -1.45 14.63
CA LEU A 308 18.71 -2.03 13.48
C LEU A 308 20.22 -2.02 13.65
N THR A 309 20.78 -0.98 14.26
CA THR A 309 22.24 -0.92 14.52
C THR A 309 22.69 -1.91 15.59
N ARG A 310 21.86 -2.17 16.63
CA ARG A 310 22.19 -3.10 17.72
C ARG A 310 21.96 -4.57 17.35
N LEU A 311 20.79 -4.90 16.80
CA LEU A 311 20.39 -6.28 16.52
C LEU A 311 20.72 -6.74 15.10
N GLY A 312 20.90 -5.81 14.15
CA GLY A 312 21.03 -6.09 12.72
C GLY A 312 19.71 -6.46 12.07
N TYR A 313 19.66 -6.41 10.73
CA TYR A 313 18.43 -6.63 9.95
C TYR A 313 17.82 -8.02 10.13
N ARG A 314 18.65 -9.08 10.09
CA ARG A 314 18.17 -10.46 10.20
C ARG A 314 17.39 -10.70 11.48
N ARG A 315 17.98 -10.41 12.64
CA ARG A 315 17.34 -10.65 13.94
C ARG A 315 16.10 -9.77 14.12
N THR A 316 16.22 -8.49 13.77
CA THR A 316 15.10 -7.54 13.87
C THR A 316 13.92 -8.01 13.04
N LEU A 317 14.10 -8.34 11.76
CA LEU A 317 13.02 -8.74 10.87
C LEU A 317 12.40 -10.07 11.28
N VAL A 318 13.20 -11.08 11.64
CA VAL A 318 12.66 -12.38 12.07
C VAL A 318 11.82 -12.24 13.32
N ILE A 319 12.35 -11.63 14.38
CA ILE A 319 11.62 -11.46 15.65
C ILE A 319 10.37 -10.60 15.43
N ASN A 320 10.53 -9.47 14.74
CA ASN A 320 9.44 -8.52 14.54
C ASN A 320 8.31 -9.10 13.66
N THR A 321 8.64 -9.91 12.64
CA THR A 321 7.64 -10.58 11.80
C THR A 321 6.83 -11.60 12.58
N VAL A 322 7.47 -12.35 13.47
CA VAL A 322 6.77 -13.28 14.37
C VAL A 322 5.86 -12.51 15.34
N LEU A 323 6.38 -11.46 15.97
CA LEU A 323 5.58 -10.62 16.87
C LEU A 323 4.40 -9.97 16.14
N LEU A 324 4.60 -9.52 14.90
CA LEU A 324 3.54 -8.97 14.07
C LEU A 324 2.42 -9.99 13.84
N GLY A 325 2.78 -11.21 13.45
CA GLY A 325 1.79 -12.28 13.24
C GLY A 325 1.05 -12.65 14.52
N ILE A 326 1.74 -12.73 15.67
CA ILE A 326 1.09 -12.96 16.97
C ILE A 326 0.12 -11.83 17.32
N MET A 327 0.49 -10.58 17.09
CA MET A 327 -0.40 -9.44 17.34
C MET A 327 -1.62 -9.45 16.42
N ILE A 328 -1.44 -9.86 15.15
CA ILE A 328 -2.55 -10.03 14.20
C ILE A 328 -3.49 -11.14 14.69
N MET A 329 -2.97 -12.30 15.09
CA MET A 329 -3.77 -13.38 15.67
C MET A 329 -4.52 -12.91 16.93
N GLY A 330 -3.86 -12.10 17.77
CA GLY A 330 -4.44 -11.52 18.97
C GLY A 330 -5.69 -10.68 18.69
N LEU A 331 -5.77 -10.00 17.55
CA LEU A 331 -6.97 -9.27 17.13
C LEU A 331 -8.17 -10.21 16.94
N GLY A 332 -7.93 -11.49 16.61
CA GLY A 332 -8.98 -12.50 16.50
C GLY A 332 -9.77 -12.68 17.81
N PHE A 333 -9.11 -12.62 18.96
CA PHE A 333 -9.69 -12.85 20.27
C PHE A 333 -10.51 -11.65 20.81
N ILE A 334 -10.44 -10.48 20.17
CA ILE A 334 -11.26 -9.32 20.54
C ILE A 334 -12.73 -9.64 20.28
N GLY A 335 -13.55 -9.54 21.32
CA GLY A 335 -15.00 -9.78 21.30
C GLY A 335 -15.78 -8.66 21.99
N PRO A 336 -17.13 -8.76 22.03
CA PRO A 336 -18.00 -7.74 22.64
C PRO A 336 -17.74 -7.50 24.13
N SER A 337 -17.19 -8.50 24.84
CA SER A 337 -16.83 -8.41 26.27
C SER A 337 -15.42 -7.87 26.50
N THR A 338 -14.63 -7.62 25.46
CA THR A 338 -13.25 -7.13 25.61
C THR A 338 -13.25 -5.67 26.03
N PRO A 339 -12.59 -5.32 27.16
CA PRO A 339 -12.46 -3.93 27.57
C PRO A 339 -11.79 -3.07 26.47
N GLU A 340 -12.33 -1.89 26.21
CA GLU A 340 -11.85 -0.99 25.15
C GLU A 340 -10.36 -0.64 25.31
N VAL A 341 -9.91 -0.50 26.56
CA VAL A 341 -8.49 -0.21 26.87
C VAL A 341 -7.55 -1.30 26.31
N ILE A 342 -7.97 -2.58 26.34
CA ILE A 342 -7.18 -3.68 25.80
C ILE A 342 -7.07 -3.55 24.28
N ILE A 343 -8.15 -3.17 23.60
CA ILE A 343 -8.17 -2.93 22.15
C ILE A 343 -7.19 -1.79 21.79
N LEU A 344 -7.24 -0.68 22.52
CA LEU A 344 -6.37 0.48 22.30
C LEU A 344 -4.88 0.13 22.49
N ILE A 345 -4.55 -0.61 23.56
CA ILE A 345 -3.18 -1.06 23.85
C ILE A 345 -2.69 -2.01 22.76
N GLN A 346 -3.52 -2.98 22.34
CA GLN A 346 -3.15 -3.93 21.30
C GLN A 346 -2.91 -3.23 19.96
N LEU A 347 -3.74 -2.27 19.58
CA LEU A 347 -3.57 -1.46 18.38
C LEU A 347 -2.31 -0.58 18.47
N ALA A 348 -1.99 -0.01 19.61
CA ALA A 348 -0.76 0.74 19.81
C ALA A 348 0.49 -0.13 19.63
N ILE A 349 0.53 -1.31 20.27
CA ILE A 349 1.64 -2.26 20.12
C ILE A 349 1.76 -2.71 18.67
N LEU A 350 0.65 -3.01 18.00
CA LEU A 350 0.62 -3.36 16.59
C LEU A 350 1.19 -2.25 15.71
N GLY A 351 0.87 -0.99 16.01
CA GLY A 351 1.42 0.18 15.31
C GLY A 351 2.94 0.28 15.42
N LEU A 352 3.50 0.09 16.62
CA LEU A 352 4.95 0.07 16.85
C LEU A 352 5.63 -1.02 16.01
N ILE A 353 5.12 -2.26 16.10
CA ILE A 353 5.65 -3.43 15.40
C ILE A 353 5.56 -3.24 13.88
N ASN A 354 4.42 -2.76 13.39
CA ASN A 354 4.19 -2.52 11.97
C ASN A 354 5.15 -1.45 11.39
N SER A 355 5.38 -0.37 12.13
CA SER A 355 6.31 0.68 11.71
C SER A 355 7.76 0.19 11.64
N LEU A 356 8.19 -0.61 12.62
CA LEU A 356 9.51 -1.25 12.61
C LEU A 356 9.64 -2.22 11.42
N GLN A 357 8.62 -3.05 11.17
CA GLN A 357 8.58 -3.99 10.04
C GLN A 357 8.71 -3.25 8.71
N PHE A 358 7.84 -2.26 8.48
CA PHE A 358 7.78 -1.49 7.24
C PHE A 358 9.12 -0.81 6.93
N THR A 359 9.68 -0.11 7.91
CA THR A 359 10.92 0.64 7.71
C THR A 359 12.10 -0.30 7.47
N SER A 360 12.21 -1.36 8.27
CA SER A 360 13.32 -2.31 8.17
C SER A 360 13.32 -3.07 6.85
N MET A 361 12.15 -3.55 6.38
CA MET A 361 12.03 -4.25 5.09
C MET A 361 12.40 -3.35 3.92
N ASN A 362 11.84 -2.14 3.88
CA ASN A 362 12.07 -1.22 2.77
C ASN A 362 13.55 -0.77 2.72
N THR A 363 14.14 -0.48 3.88
CA THR A 363 15.56 -0.10 3.95
C THR A 363 16.46 -1.26 3.54
N LEU A 364 16.20 -2.49 4.03
CA LEU A 364 16.95 -3.68 3.64
C LEU A 364 16.94 -3.89 2.12
N THR A 365 15.77 -3.75 1.50
CA THR A 365 15.60 -3.99 0.06
C THR A 365 16.48 -3.07 -0.79
N LEU A 366 16.70 -1.82 -0.34
CA LEU A 366 17.37 -0.81 -1.13
C LEU A 366 18.85 -0.58 -0.75
N ILE A 367 19.29 -1.10 0.41
CA ILE A 367 20.57 -0.68 1.03
C ILE A 367 21.81 -1.04 0.21
N ASP A 368 21.80 -2.16 -0.50
CA ASP A 368 22.94 -2.66 -1.29
C ASP A 368 22.82 -2.34 -2.79
N LEU A 369 21.81 -1.56 -3.19
CA LEU A 369 21.64 -1.12 -4.57
C LEU A 369 22.69 -0.05 -4.92
N LYS A 370 23.32 -0.21 -6.08
CA LYS A 370 24.21 0.81 -6.67
C LYS A 370 23.35 1.95 -7.26
N GLU A 371 23.98 3.12 -7.47
CA GLU A 371 23.31 4.31 -8.00
C GLU A 371 22.56 4.02 -9.31
N ASP A 372 23.15 3.24 -10.23
CA ASP A 372 22.58 2.89 -11.54
C ASP A 372 21.29 2.05 -11.43
N ASN A 373 21.18 1.22 -10.39
CA ASN A 373 20.06 0.31 -10.18
C ASN A 373 19.04 0.81 -9.13
N ALA A 374 19.35 1.90 -8.44
CA ALA A 374 18.55 2.37 -7.31
C ALA A 374 17.15 2.83 -7.74
N ALA A 375 17.04 3.50 -8.89
CA ALA A 375 15.76 3.97 -9.41
C ALA A 375 14.83 2.81 -9.78
N GLY A 376 15.31 1.83 -10.56
CA GLY A 376 14.56 0.63 -10.93
C GLY A 376 14.16 -0.22 -9.73
N GLY A 377 15.11 -0.42 -8.79
CA GLY A 377 14.83 -1.17 -7.56
C GLY A 377 13.79 -0.49 -6.66
N ASN A 378 13.83 0.84 -6.52
CA ASN A 378 12.82 1.59 -5.76
C ASN A 378 11.44 1.55 -6.44
N SER A 379 11.38 1.65 -7.77
CA SER A 379 10.13 1.52 -8.52
C SER A 379 9.53 0.12 -8.36
N MET A 380 10.36 -0.93 -8.48
CA MET A 380 9.92 -2.30 -8.27
C MET A 380 9.42 -2.54 -6.82
N LEU A 381 10.13 -2.02 -5.82
CA LEU A 381 9.68 -2.08 -4.43
C LEU A 381 8.31 -1.39 -4.26
N ALA A 382 8.12 -0.21 -4.85
CA ALA A 382 6.86 0.51 -4.77
C ALA A 382 5.70 -0.27 -5.40
N VAL A 383 5.91 -0.89 -6.56
CA VAL A 383 4.93 -1.77 -7.22
C VAL A 383 4.60 -2.97 -6.34
N VAL A 384 5.62 -3.68 -5.86
CA VAL A 384 5.44 -4.85 -4.99
C VAL A 384 4.68 -4.49 -3.71
N MET A 385 4.96 -3.32 -3.12
CA MET A 385 4.25 -2.85 -1.94
C MET A 385 2.74 -2.68 -2.19
N GLN A 386 2.35 -2.03 -3.28
CA GLN A 386 0.95 -1.79 -3.61
C GLN A 386 0.21 -3.09 -3.94
N LEU A 387 0.83 -3.93 -4.76
CA LEU A 387 0.26 -5.24 -5.10
C LEU A 387 0.07 -6.12 -3.87
N SER A 388 1.09 -6.21 -3.01
CA SER A 388 1.02 -7.06 -1.83
C SER A 388 -0.04 -6.60 -0.82
N ILE A 389 -0.28 -5.28 -0.71
CA ILE A 389 -1.40 -4.75 0.09
C ILE A 389 -2.73 -5.15 -0.55
N GLY A 390 -2.90 -4.95 -1.86
CA GLY A 390 -4.11 -5.35 -2.59
C GLY A 390 -4.39 -6.85 -2.46
N MET A 391 -3.36 -7.69 -2.66
CA MET A 391 -3.46 -9.14 -2.47
C MET A 391 -3.84 -9.50 -1.03
N GLY A 392 -3.30 -8.80 -0.03
CA GLY A 392 -3.64 -8.98 1.39
C GLY A 392 -5.11 -8.67 1.67
N VAL A 393 -5.64 -7.57 1.10
CA VAL A 393 -7.06 -7.21 1.19
C VAL A 393 -7.93 -8.28 0.54
N ALA A 394 -7.63 -8.68 -0.71
CA ALA A 394 -8.39 -9.69 -1.44
C ALA A 394 -8.40 -11.05 -0.71
N SER A 395 -7.21 -11.53 -0.32
CA SER A 395 -7.08 -12.81 0.40
C SER A 395 -7.83 -12.81 1.73
N SER A 396 -7.78 -11.70 2.47
CA SER A 396 -8.46 -11.61 3.76
C SER A 396 -9.98 -11.54 3.63
N ALA A 397 -10.49 -10.90 2.58
CA ALA A 397 -11.92 -10.89 2.29
C ALA A 397 -12.41 -12.28 1.86
N ALA A 398 -11.63 -13.00 1.01
CA ALA A 398 -11.94 -14.37 0.63
C ALA A 398 -11.97 -15.33 1.84
N LEU A 399 -11.00 -15.20 2.76
CA LEU A 399 -10.98 -15.99 3.99
C LEU A 399 -12.20 -15.66 4.87
N LEU A 400 -12.52 -14.38 5.04
CA LEU A 400 -13.64 -13.95 5.86
C LEU A 400 -14.97 -14.45 5.29
N ASP A 401 -15.16 -14.37 3.98
CA ASP A 401 -16.35 -14.89 3.29
C ASP A 401 -16.45 -16.40 3.41
N GLY A 402 -15.36 -17.13 3.15
CA GLY A 402 -15.30 -18.58 3.27
C GLY A 402 -15.61 -19.11 4.68
N PHE A 403 -15.21 -18.35 5.73
CA PHE A 403 -15.52 -18.72 7.11
C PHE A 403 -16.89 -18.24 7.59
N SER A 404 -17.53 -17.26 6.93
CA SER A 404 -18.88 -16.78 7.29
C SER A 404 -19.99 -17.75 6.90
N GLY A 405 -19.82 -18.55 5.87
CA GLY A 405 -20.54 -19.82 5.56
C GLY A 405 -22.05 -19.78 5.34
N SER A 406 -22.77 -18.67 5.54
CA SER A 406 -24.22 -18.61 5.41
C SER A 406 -24.71 -17.27 4.85
N VAL A 407 -25.88 -17.31 4.18
CA VAL A 407 -26.49 -16.13 3.54
C VAL A 407 -26.88 -15.04 4.55
N SER A 408 -27.03 -15.37 5.84
CA SER A 408 -27.35 -14.43 6.92
C SER A 408 -26.70 -14.94 8.22
N PRO A 409 -25.41 -14.71 8.43
CA PRO A 409 -24.73 -15.23 9.61
C PRO A 409 -25.16 -14.47 10.88
N ASP A 410 -25.38 -15.22 11.96
CA ASP A 410 -25.57 -14.68 13.30
C ASP A 410 -24.28 -13.97 13.77
N ASN A 411 -24.42 -13.03 14.72
CA ASN A 411 -23.27 -12.29 15.26
C ASN A 411 -22.15 -13.20 15.79
N THR A 412 -22.49 -14.37 16.33
CA THR A 412 -21.53 -15.37 16.78
C THR A 412 -20.74 -15.98 15.61
N GLN A 413 -21.40 -16.24 14.50
CA GLN A 413 -20.77 -16.78 13.28
C GLN A 413 -19.85 -15.73 12.65
N ILE A 414 -20.29 -14.47 12.62
CA ILE A 414 -19.46 -13.34 12.15
C ILE A 414 -18.17 -13.21 12.99
N MET A 415 -18.29 -13.28 14.32
CA MET A 415 -17.15 -13.18 15.20
C MET A 415 -16.20 -14.37 15.06
N HIS A 416 -16.74 -15.58 14.85
CA HIS A 416 -15.95 -16.78 14.57
C HIS A 416 -15.23 -16.67 13.21
N ALA A 417 -15.87 -16.13 12.18
CA ALA A 417 -15.25 -15.89 10.89
C ALA A 417 -14.08 -14.89 11.00
N PHE A 418 -14.25 -13.80 11.74
CA PHE A 418 -13.15 -12.87 12.03
C PHE A 418 -12.01 -13.54 12.79
N PHE A 419 -12.34 -14.34 13.81
CA PHE A 419 -11.34 -15.08 14.58
C PHE A 419 -10.49 -15.98 13.67
N ALA A 420 -11.12 -16.84 12.86
CA ALA A 420 -10.43 -17.73 11.94
C ALA A 420 -9.62 -16.96 10.90
N THR A 421 -10.16 -15.88 10.35
CA THR A 421 -9.47 -15.02 9.38
C THR A 421 -8.19 -14.41 9.99
N PHE A 422 -8.27 -13.83 11.19
CA PHE A 422 -7.08 -13.24 11.84
C PHE A 422 -6.04 -14.29 12.20
N LEU A 423 -6.45 -15.54 12.54
CA LEU A 423 -5.51 -16.63 12.75
C LEU A 423 -4.78 -17.01 11.46
N CYS A 424 -5.50 -17.16 10.35
CA CYS A 424 -4.90 -17.48 9.05
C CYS A 424 -3.95 -16.37 8.58
N VAL A 425 -4.41 -15.13 8.62
CA VAL A 425 -3.63 -13.95 8.19
C VAL A 425 -2.38 -13.77 9.06
N GLY A 426 -2.50 -13.93 10.38
CA GLY A 426 -1.37 -13.89 11.30
C GLY A 426 -0.41 -15.05 11.08
N GLY A 427 -0.93 -16.25 10.77
CA GLY A 427 -0.11 -17.41 10.42
C GLY A 427 0.72 -17.19 9.16
N ILE A 428 0.11 -16.65 8.11
CA ILE A 428 0.81 -16.25 6.87
C ILE A 428 1.93 -15.24 7.18
N ALA A 429 1.64 -14.24 8.04
CA ALA A 429 2.64 -13.27 8.46
C ALA A 429 3.82 -13.94 9.20
N ILE A 430 3.58 -14.91 10.09
CA ILE A 430 4.64 -15.65 10.79
C ILE A 430 5.48 -16.45 9.79
N LEU A 431 4.85 -17.12 8.83
CA LEU A 431 5.56 -17.89 7.81
C LEU A 431 6.53 -17.02 7.00
N ALA A 432 6.22 -15.73 6.80
CA ALA A 432 7.14 -14.80 6.16
C ALA A 432 8.47 -14.63 6.92
N ALA A 433 8.55 -14.95 8.21
CA ALA A 433 9.79 -14.90 8.97
C ALA A 433 10.84 -15.87 8.41
N PHE A 434 10.45 -17.01 7.81
CA PHE A 434 11.37 -17.94 7.18
C PHE A 434 12.15 -17.33 6.00
N ILE A 435 11.56 -16.35 5.31
CA ILE A 435 12.25 -15.62 4.24
C ILE A 435 13.42 -14.83 4.82
N PHE A 436 13.19 -14.15 5.96
CA PHE A 436 14.22 -13.34 6.60
C PHE A 436 15.32 -14.18 7.28
N PHE A 437 15.06 -15.45 7.58
CA PHE A 437 16.12 -16.37 8.04
C PHE A 437 17.22 -16.60 6.99
N GLN A 438 16.92 -16.38 5.70
CA GLN A 438 17.89 -16.52 4.61
C GLN A 438 18.93 -15.38 4.61
N LEU A 439 18.72 -14.30 5.36
CA LEU A 439 19.71 -13.22 5.52
C LEU A 439 20.93 -13.72 6.31
N HIS A 440 22.11 -13.22 5.94
CA HIS A 440 23.30 -13.39 6.76
C HIS A 440 23.34 -12.35 7.89
N ALA A 441 24.06 -12.65 8.97
CA ALA A 441 24.17 -11.74 10.12
C ALA A 441 24.84 -10.39 9.77
N GLY A 442 25.56 -10.33 8.65
CA GLY A 442 26.26 -9.13 8.15
C GLY A 442 25.50 -8.34 7.08
N ASP A 443 24.38 -8.87 6.56
CA ASP A 443 23.62 -8.23 5.48
C ASP A 443 23.03 -6.90 5.96
N GLY A 444 23.12 -5.87 5.10
CA GLY A 444 22.64 -4.52 5.41
C GLY A 444 23.47 -3.73 6.41
N ARG A 445 24.57 -4.29 6.95
CA ARG A 445 25.49 -3.48 7.74
C ARG A 445 26.26 -2.55 6.80
N VAL A 446 26.17 -1.25 7.04
CA VAL A 446 27.04 -0.27 6.39
C VAL A 446 28.49 -0.67 6.71
N ARG A 447 29.19 -1.28 5.75
CA ARG A 447 30.62 -1.47 5.86
C ARG A 447 31.22 -0.08 6.03
N ALA A 448 31.74 0.21 7.22
CA ALA A 448 32.49 1.43 7.44
C ALA A 448 33.54 1.51 6.32
N ARG A 449 33.35 2.49 5.43
CA ARG A 449 34.29 2.74 4.32
C ARG A 449 35.61 3.00 4.99
N LYS A 450 36.51 2.01 4.98
CA LYS A 450 37.90 2.20 5.41
C LYS A 450 38.40 3.41 4.62
N LYS A 451 38.58 4.55 5.29
CA LYS A 451 39.36 5.65 4.74
C LYS A 451 40.66 5.01 4.30
N LYS A 452 40.90 4.90 3.00
CA LYS A 452 42.24 4.74 2.46
C LYS A 452 42.96 6.02 2.86
N THR A 453 43.68 5.96 3.96
CA THR A 453 44.79 6.87 4.23
C THR A 453 45.82 6.59 3.12
N ALA A 454 45.94 7.52 2.19
CA ALA A 454 47.06 7.66 1.30
C ALA A 454 48.14 8.41 2.04
#